data_86333862e315ceac77b3b5e178ec9060
#
_entry.id   86333862e315ceac77b3b5e178ec9060
#
_cell.length_a   1.000
_cell.length_b   1.000
_cell.length_c   1.000
_cell.angle_alpha   90.00
_cell.angle_beta   90.00
_cell.angle_gamma   90.00
#
_symmetry.space_group_name_H-M   'P 1'
#
loop_
_entity.id
_entity.type
_entity.pdbx_description
1 polymer ?
#
loop_
_entity_poly.entity_id
_entity_poly.type
_entity_poly.pdbx_seq_one_letter_code
_entity_poly.pdbx_strand_id
1 'polypeptide(L)'
;MPLTPEMRRGIDQIRDYLYGGGYPDPLSNAEQLAFLFFFYLIEGIDRDNALAAEERGRPHESLFAGEWTLRNPQNAPVRGQEGIPRERFRWSVFARGMAGEALVRFVRDEVFPFYAEVADRAGSGFLAQARLSIDEPTVLTQVVGLVNGRGLDRADADSKGDLFEHVLRQIRQAGELGQFRTPRHVIRAIVAMVDPRPGETVYD
;
A
#
# COMPACT_ATOMS: atom_id res chain seq x y z
N MET A 1 14.73 -10.62 4.76
CA MET A 1 15.64 -9.96 5.75
C MET A 1 14.81 -9.09 6.67
N PRO A 2 15.12 -8.98 7.96
CA PRO A 2 14.42 -8.04 8.83
C PRO A 2 14.65 -6.60 8.34
N LEU A 3 13.67 -5.72 8.55
CA LEU A 3 13.79 -4.29 8.26
C LEU A 3 15.11 -3.74 8.80
N THR A 4 15.84 -3.03 7.94
CA THR A 4 17.08 -2.39 8.38
C THR A 4 16.78 -1.33 9.46
N PRO A 5 17.72 -1.05 10.35
CA PRO A 5 17.57 0.02 11.34
C PRO A 5 17.29 1.39 10.70
N GLU A 6 17.79 1.60 9.49
CA GLU A 6 17.56 2.81 8.71
C GLU A 6 16.12 2.92 8.21
N MET A 7 15.55 1.84 7.70
CA MET A 7 14.13 1.80 7.30
C MET A 7 13.20 2.05 8.49
N ARG A 8 13.48 1.44 9.65
CA ARG A 8 12.69 1.67 10.87
C ARG A 8 12.72 3.14 11.29
N ARG A 9 13.91 3.72 11.38
CA ARG A 9 14.06 5.15 11.70
C ARG A 9 13.34 6.04 10.71
N GLY A 10 13.30 5.65 9.44
CA GLY A 10 12.57 6.36 8.42
C GLY A 10 11.06 6.38 8.65
N ILE A 11 10.49 5.25 9.05
CA ILE A 11 9.06 5.15 9.38
C ILE A 11 8.75 5.99 10.63
N ASP A 12 9.59 5.89 11.66
CA ASP A 12 9.44 6.68 12.88
C ASP A 12 9.50 8.19 12.58
N GLN A 13 10.40 8.64 11.70
CA GLN A 13 10.46 10.03 11.25
C GLN A 13 9.16 10.50 10.56
N ILE A 14 8.55 9.65 9.72
CA ILE A 14 7.29 10.02 9.07
C ILE A 14 6.18 10.14 10.11
N ARG A 15 6.12 9.23 11.06
CA ARG A 15 5.16 9.29 12.17
C ARG A 15 5.33 10.55 13.01
N ASP A 16 6.56 10.88 13.39
CA ASP A 16 6.86 12.06 14.18
C ASP A 16 6.52 13.35 13.42
N TYR A 17 6.72 13.33 12.09
CA TYR A 17 6.33 14.43 11.21
C TYR A 17 4.80 14.62 11.16
N LEU A 18 4.04 13.53 11.05
CA LEU A 18 2.57 13.56 11.10
C LEU A 18 2.08 14.11 12.44
N TYR A 19 2.66 13.65 13.54
CA TYR A 19 2.31 14.15 14.88
C TYR A 19 2.57 15.65 15.00
N GLY A 20 3.73 16.12 14.59
CA GLY A 20 4.08 17.55 14.56
C GLY A 20 3.24 18.38 13.57
N GLY A 21 2.72 17.74 12.51
CA GLY A 21 1.86 18.34 11.49
C GLY A 21 0.39 18.47 11.87
N GLY A 22 0.01 18.13 13.12
CA GLY A 22 -1.36 18.28 13.62
C GLY A 22 -2.20 16.99 13.57
N TYR A 23 -1.59 15.85 13.31
CA TYR A 23 -2.24 14.53 13.30
C TYR A 23 -1.81 13.71 14.54
N PRO A 24 -2.40 13.97 15.73
CA PRO A 24 -1.91 13.41 16.99
C PRO A 24 -2.36 11.95 17.23
N ASP A 25 -3.30 11.42 16.43
CA ASP A 25 -3.79 10.06 16.61
C ASP A 25 -2.82 9.01 16.01
N PRO A 26 -2.10 8.23 16.83
CA PRO A 26 -1.13 7.26 16.33
C PRO A 26 -1.76 6.14 15.49
N LEU A 27 -3.02 5.76 15.79
CA LEU A 27 -3.71 4.71 15.06
C LEU A 27 -4.05 5.17 13.64
N SER A 28 -4.68 6.33 13.51
CA SER A 28 -4.97 6.94 12.21
C SER A 28 -3.69 7.16 11.39
N ASN A 29 -2.61 7.67 12.00
CA ASN A 29 -1.34 7.85 11.32
C ASN A 29 -0.75 6.54 10.79
N ALA A 30 -0.81 5.48 11.58
CA ALA A 30 -0.32 4.17 11.16
C ALA A 30 -1.16 3.58 10.02
N GLU A 31 -2.48 3.76 10.03
CA GLU A 31 -3.37 3.38 8.93
C GLU A 31 -3.04 4.16 7.65
N GLN A 32 -2.90 5.47 7.73
CA GLN A 32 -2.55 6.30 6.58
C GLN A 32 -1.20 5.89 5.98
N LEU A 33 -0.21 5.63 6.81
CA LEU A 33 1.08 5.13 6.35
C LEU A 33 0.97 3.75 5.70
N ALA A 34 0.15 2.85 6.25
CA ALA A 34 -0.09 1.54 5.65
C ALA A 34 -0.68 1.67 4.24
N PHE A 35 -1.64 2.57 4.03
CA PHE A 35 -2.22 2.82 2.70
C PHE A 35 -1.18 3.40 1.74
N LEU A 36 -0.41 4.41 2.15
CA LEU A 36 0.61 5.02 1.30
C LEU A 36 1.72 4.01 0.94
N PHE A 37 2.16 3.19 1.88
CA PHE A 37 3.09 2.11 1.59
C PHE A 37 2.49 1.03 0.68
N PHE A 38 1.22 0.71 0.83
CA PHE A 38 0.54 -0.19 -0.08
C PHE A 38 0.55 0.36 -1.51
N PHE A 39 0.17 1.62 -1.72
CA PHE A 39 0.17 2.25 -3.04
C PHE A 39 1.57 2.30 -3.66
N TYR A 40 2.59 2.52 -2.83
CA TYR A 40 3.98 2.49 -3.26
C TYR A 40 4.44 1.09 -3.69
N LEU A 41 4.11 0.07 -2.89
CA LEU A 41 4.63 -1.29 -3.08
C LEU A 41 3.92 -2.04 -4.21
N ILE A 42 2.64 -1.77 -4.45
CA ILE A 42 1.84 -2.50 -5.44
C ILE A 42 2.38 -2.30 -6.88
N GLU A 43 2.95 -1.14 -7.17
CA GLU A 43 3.61 -0.90 -8.46
C GLU A 43 4.82 -1.80 -8.67
N GLY A 44 5.63 -1.99 -7.63
CA GLY A 44 6.76 -2.91 -7.67
C GLY A 44 6.30 -4.36 -7.84
N ILE A 45 5.24 -4.76 -7.15
CA ILE A 45 4.66 -6.11 -7.26
C ILE A 45 4.13 -6.37 -8.68
N ASP A 46 3.43 -5.40 -9.28
CA ASP A 46 2.92 -5.50 -10.64
C ASP A 46 4.06 -5.70 -11.64
N ARG A 47 5.13 -4.92 -11.51
CA ARG A 47 6.34 -5.05 -12.32
C ARG A 47 7.03 -6.41 -12.15
N ASP A 48 7.19 -6.87 -10.91
CA ASP A 48 7.85 -8.15 -10.62
C ASP A 48 7.02 -9.32 -11.17
N ASN A 49 5.68 -9.23 -11.10
CA ASN A 49 4.76 -10.19 -11.71
C ASN A 49 4.85 -10.20 -13.24
N ALA A 50 4.98 -9.02 -13.88
CA ALA A 50 5.16 -8.92 -15.32
C ALA A 50 6.44 -9.62 -15.78
N LEU A 51 7.57 -9.37 -15.10
CA LEU A 51 8.85 -10.03 -15.38
C LEU A 51 8.76 -11.54 -15.20
N ALA A 52 8.16 -12.00 -14.11
CA ALA A 52 7.99 -13.44 -13.86
C ALA A 52 7.05 -14.13 -14.88
N ALA A 53 6.08 -13.41 -15.42
CA ALA A 53 5.19 -13.91 -16.47
C ALA A 53 5.93 -13.99 -17.81
N GLU A 54 6.73 -12.99 -18.15
CA GLU A 54 7.58 -12.98 -19.35
C GLU A 54 8.56 -14.16 -19.35
N GLU A 55 9.28 -14.40 -18.25
CA GLU A 55 10.20 -15.53 -18.08
C GLU A 55 9.52 -16.88 -18.28
N ARG A 56 8.22 -16.99 -17.95
CA ARG A 56 7.42 -18.22 -18.09
C ARG A 56 6.64 -18.30 -19.40
N GLY A 57 6.81 -17.30 -20.30
CA GLY A 57 6.05 -17.22 -21.56
C GLY A 57 4.54 -17.10 -21.35
N ARG A 58 4.10 -16.47 -20.26
CA ARG A 58 2.68 -16.28 -19.94
C ARG A 58 2.27 -14.82 -20.14
N PRO A 59 1.02 -14.56 -20.58
CA PRO A 59 0.52 -13.19 -20.60
C PRO A 59 0.41 -12.62 -19.18
N HIS A 60 0.75 -11.36 -19.02
CA HIS A 60 0.50 -10.57 -17.82
C HIS A 60 -0.34 -9.35 -18.17
N GLU A 61 -1.42 -9.15 -17.45
CA GLU A 61 -2.21 -7.94 -17.53
C GLU A 61 -1.82 -7.03 -16.36
N SER A 62 -1.12 -5.94 -16.66
CA SER A 62 -0.73 -4.97 -15.63
C SER A 62 -1.96 -4.35 -14.99
N LEU A 63 -1.91 -4.19 -13.68
CA LEU A 63 -2.90 -3.43 -12.90
C LEU A 63 -3.13 -2.02 -13.45
N PHE A 64 -2.09 -1.44 -14.02
CA PHE A 64 -2.07 -0.07 -14.53
C PHE A 64 -2.30 0.02 -16.05
N ALA A 65 -2.67 -1.09 -16.71
CA ALA A 65 -3.04 -1.08 -18.13
C ALA A 65 -4.50 -0.64 -18.32
N GLY A 66 -4.77 0.05 -19.44
CA GLY A 66 -6.12 0.47 -19.82
C GLY A 66 -6.62 1.69 -19.06
N GLU A 67 -7.94 1.81 -18.98
CA GLU A 67 -8.65 2.95 -18.40
C GLU A 67 -9.46 2.55 -17.18
N TRP A 68 -9.69 3.53 -16.32
CA TRP A 68 -10.54 3.42 -15.14
C TRP A 68 -11.64 4.49 -15.17
N THR A 69 -12.77 4.19 -14.60
CA THR A 69 -13.90 5.10 -14.48
C THR A 69 -14.41 5.10 -13.06
N LEU A 70 -14.40 6.26 -12.41
CA LEU A 70 -14.97 6.41 -11.08
C LEU A 70 -16.48 6.16 -11.14
N ARG A 71 -16.98 5.33 -10.22
CA ARG A 71 -18.39 5.01 -10.12
C ARG A 71 -18.97 5.45 -8.77
N ASN A 72 -20.21 5.91 -8.80
CA ASN A 72 -20.94 6.23 -7.59
C ASN A 72 -21.47 4.94 -6.91
N PRO A 73 -22.06 5.02 -5.69
CA PRO A 73 -22.62 3.85 -5.00
C PRO A 73 -23.71 3.09 -5.77
N GLN A 74 -24.35 3.73 -6.76
CA GLN A 74 -25.33 3.12 -7.65
C GLN A 74 -24.69 2.50 -8.90
N ASN A 75 -23.35 2.38 -8.91
CA ASN A 75 -22.55 1.85 -10.01
C ASN A 75 -22.63 2.65 -11.34
N ALA A 76 -23.08 3.88 -11.29
CA ALA A 76 -23.12 4.78 -12.44
C ALA A 76 -21.79 5.57 -12.55
N PRO A 77 -21.29 5.82 -13.77
CA PRO A 77 -20.09 6.67 -13.98
C PRO A 77 -20.30 8.06 -13.38
N VAL A 78 -19.27 8.57 -12.73
CA VAL A 78 -19.23 9.96 -12.25
C VAL A 78 -18.78 10.84 -13.40
N ARG A 79 -19.62 11.81 -13.77
CA ARG A 79 -19.38 12.71 -14.92
C ARG A 79 -18.03 13.43 -14.80
N GLY A 80 -17.23 13.33 -15.85
CA GLY A 80 -15.88 13.92 -15.90
C GLY A 80 -14.80 13.09 -15.21
N GLN A 81 -15.15 11.90 -14.70
CA GLN A 81 -14.23 10.93 -14.09
C GLN A 81 -14.28 9.58 -14.84
N GLU A 82 -14.39 9.64 -16.16
CA GLU A 82 -14.49 8.49 -17.06
C GLU A 82 -13.22 8.39 -17.92
N GLY A 83 -12.82 7.17 -18.27
CA GLY A 83 -11.70 6.94 -19.19
C GLY A 83 -10.36 7.44 -18.67
N ILE A 84 -10.15 7.42 -17.36
CA ILE A 84 -8.90 7.88 -16.74
C ILE A 84 -7.82 6.82 -16.99
N PRO A 85 -6.70 7.14 -17.64
CA PRO A 85 -5.61 6.20 -17.83
C PRO A 85 -5.11 5.66 -16.48
N ARG A 86 -5.14 4.34 -16.31
CA ARG A 86 -4.70 3.68 -15.05
C ARG A 86 -3.24 3.93 -14.73
N GLU A 87 -2.42 4.25 -15.72
CA GLU A 87 -1.02 4.65 -15.56
C GLU A 87 -0.85 5.83 -14.60
N ARG A 88 -1.85 6.73 -14.51
CA ARG A 88 -1.83 7.87 -13.58
C ARG A 88 -1.81 7.46 -12.12
N PHE A 89 -2.29 6.26 -11.80
CA PHE A 89 -2.36 5.73 -10.43
C PHE A 89 -1.06 5.07 -9.98
N ARG A 90 -0.05 4.96 -10.85
CA ARG A 90 1.28 4.54 -10.42
C ARG A 90 1.85 5.54 -9.43
N TRP A 91 2.38 5.03 -8.36
CA TRP A 91 3.06 5.85 -7.36
C TRP A 91 4.16 6.70 -8.00
N SER A 92 4.98 6.11 -8.88
CA SER A 92 6.06 6.80 -9.58
C SER A 92 5.58 7.97 -10.45
N VAL A 93 4.31 7.98 -10.85
CA VAL A 93 3.70 9.05 -11.66
C VAL A 93 3.18 10.16 -10.76
N PHE A 94 2.22 9.87 -9.87
CA PHE A 94 1.57 10.93 -9.10
C PHE A 94 2.45 11.48 -7.97
N ALA A 95 3.22 10.64 -7.29
CA ALA A 95 4.07 11.06 -6.17
C ALA A 95 5.28 11.91 -6.59
N ARG A 96 5.62 11.92 -7.87
CA ARG A 96 6.66 12.81 -8.42
C ARG A 96 6.09 13.99 -9.18
N GLY A 97 4.91 13.84 -9.73
CA GLY A 97 4.28 14.82 -10.61
C GLY A 97 3.34 15.79 -9.90
N MET A 98 2.94 15.51 -8.67
CA MET A 98 1.95 16.31 -7.94
C MET A 98 2.44 16.73 -6.58
N ALA A 99 1.96 17.89 -6.10
CA ALA A 99 2.22 18.42 -4.78
C ALA A 99 1.05 19.31 -4.32
N GLY A 100 1.03 19.65 -3.05
CA GLY A 100 0.07 20.58 -2.49
C GLY A 100 -1.38 20.11 -2.62
N GLU A 101 -2.28 21.04 -2.86
CA GLU A 101 -3.73 20.81 -2.95
C GLU A 101 -4.11 19.84 -4.09
N ALA A 102 -3.38 19.86 -5.20
CA ALA A 102 -3.62 18.95 -6.32
C ALA A 102 -3.33 17.49 -5.93
N LEU A 103 -2.28 17.26 -5.14
CA LEU A 103 -1.94 15.93 -4.62
C LEU A 103 -3.03 15.44 -3.64
N VAL A 104 -3.46 16.29 -2.70
CA VAL A 104 -4.51 15.93 -1.73
C VAL A 104 -5.80 15.52 -2.44
N ARG A 105 -6.25 16.34 -3.40
CA ARG A 105 -7.47 16.03 -4.17
C ARG A 105 -7.33 14.74 -4.96
N PHE A 106 -6.23 14.57 -5.68
CA PHE A 106 -6.00 13.38 -6.50
C PHE A 106 -5.97 12.10 -5.63
N VAL A 107 -5.22 12.14 -4.52
CA VAL A 107 -5.12 10.98 -3.63
C VAL A 107 -6.46 10.65 -3.00
N ARG A 108 -7.20 11.66 -2.51
CA ARG A 108 -8.50 11.48 -1.85
C ARG A 108 -9.59 11.00 -2.81
N ASP A 109 -9.69 11.65 -3.97
CA ASP A 109 -10.87 11.55 -4.84
C ASP A 109 -10.69 10.51 -5.95
N GLU A 110 -9.44 10.13 -6.29
CA GLU A 110 -9.14 9.21 -7.38
C GLU A 110 -8.31 8.00 -6.92
N VAL A 111 -7.18 8.20 -6.20
CA VAL A 111 -6.27 7.11 -5.82
C VAL A 111 -6.91 6.13 -4.85
N PHE A 112 -7.50 6.62 -3.76
CA PHE A 112 -8.19 5.75 -2.80
C PHE A 112 -9.34 4.96 -3.43
N PRO A 113 -10.26 5.56 -4.21
CA PRO A 113 -11.31 4.82 -4.92
C PRO A 113 -10.77 3.78 -5.91
N PHE A 114 -9.72 4.12 -6.67
CA PHE A 114 -9.09 3.18 -7.60
C PHE A 114 -8.56 1.93 -6.88
N TYR A 115 -7.74 2.12 -5.85
CA TYR A 115 -7.18 0.99 -5.12
C TYR A 115 -8.20 0.25 -4.26
N ALA A 116 -9.27 0.89 -3.81
CA ALA A 116 -10.40 0.21 -3.16
C ALA A 116 -11.06 -0.79 -4.11
N GLU A 117 -11.30 -0.40 -5.37
CA GLU A 117 -11.84 -1.30 -6.39
C GLU A 117 -10.88 -2.44 -6.72
N VAL A 118 -9.57 -2.16 -6.80
CA VAL A 118 -8.54 -3.19 -7.02
C VAL A 118 -8.53 -4.21 -5.89
N ALA A 119 -8.58 -3.76 -4.64
CA ALA A 119 -8.61 -4.64 -3.48
C ALA A 119 -9.88 -5.47 -3.40
N ASP A 120 -11.03 -4.89 -3.73
CA ASP A 120 -12.32 -5.58 -3.77
C ASP A 120 -12.32 -6.71 -4.81
N ARG A 121 -11.82 -6.45 -6.02
CA ARG A 121 -11.63 -7.48 -7.07
C ARG A 121 -10.72 -8.63 -6.64
N ALA A 122 -9.74 -8.35 -5.79
CA ALA A 122 -8.87 -9.35 -5.18
C ALA A 122 -9.49 -10.07 -3.97
N GLY A 123 -10.76 -9.79 -3.65
CA GLY A 123 -11.47 -10.35 -2.49
C GLY A 123 -11.01 -9.78 -1.15
N SER A 124 -10.32 -8.64 -1.15
CA SER A 124 -9.84 -7.98 0.06
C SER A 124 -10.69 -6.74 0.39
N GLY A 125 -11.46 -6.80 1.47
CA GLY A 125 -12.21 -5.65 1.99
C GLY A 125 -11.36 -4.59 2.71
N PHE A 126 -10.04 -4.76 2.75
CA PHE A 126 -9.10 -3.90 3.52
C PHE A 126 -9.22 -2.41 3.17
N LEU A 127 -9.43 -2.06 1.90
CA LEU A 127 -9.54 -0.67 1.46
C LEU A 127 -10.98 -0.17 1.29
N ALA A 128 -11.98 -1.01 1.53
CA ALA A 128 -13.39 -0.65 1.27
C ALA A 128 -13.87 0.60 2.04
N GLN A 129 -13.34 0.82 3.23
CA GLN A 129 -13.64 1.99 4.08
C GLN A 129 -12.47 2.96 4.21
N ALA A 130 -11.36 2.70 3.51
CA ALA A 130 -10.19 3.55 3.56
C ALA A 130 -10.49 4.96 3.05
N ARG A 131 -10.00 5.96 3.75
CA ARG A 131 -10.12 7.38 3.40
C ARG A 131 -8.81 8.08 3.70
N LEU A 132 -8.50 9.10 2.90
CA LEU A 132 -7.39 9.99 3.22
C LEU A 132 -7.80 10.87 4.42
N SER A 133 -7.03 10.80 5.51
CA SER A 133 -7.18 11.68 6.68
C SER A 133 -6.13 12.80 6.72
N ILE A 134 -5.08 12.70 5.90
CA ILE A 134 -4.05 13.74 5.79
C ILE A 134 -4.54 14.76 4.74
N ASP A 135 -5.26 15.76 5.18
CA ASP A 135 -5.89 16.79 4.33
C ASP A 135 -5.06 18.06 4.19
N GLU A 136 -4.01 18.24 5.02
CA GLU A 136 -3.11 19.37 4.92
C GLU A 136 -2.10 19.15 3.77
N PRO A 137 -2.07 20.05 2.73
CA PRO A 137 -1.31 19.82 1.51
C PRO A 137 0.20 19.70 1.71
N THR A 138 0.76 20.50 2.61
CA THR A 138 2.19 20.50 2.90
C THR A 138 2.59 19.20 3.59
N VAL A 139 1.76 18.73 4.52
CA VAL A 139 2.01 17.49 5.27
C VAL A 139 1.96 16.30 4.35
N LEU A 140 0.91 16.16 3.53
CA LEU A 140 0.82 15.04 2.58
C LEU A 140 1.98 15.04 1.58
N THR A 141 2.34 16.20 1.04
CA THR A 141 3.47 16.32 0.09
C THR A 141 4.77 15.86 0.73
N GLN A 142 5.04 16.25 1.96
CA GLN A 142 6.25 15.84 2.68
C GLN A 142 6.24 14.34 3.02
N VAL A 143 5.11 13.80 3.46
CA VAL A 143 4.98 12.36 3.76
C VAL A 143 5.22 11.53 2.50
N VAL A 144 4.61 11.88 1.38
CA VAL A 144 4.84 11.22 0.07
C VAL A 144 6.31 11.32 -0.34
N GLY A 145 6.95 12.49 -0.16
CA GLY A 145 8.37 12.70 -0.41
C GLY A 145 9.27 11.81 0.47
N LEU A 146 8.93 11.67 1.76
CA LEU A 146 9.64 10.80 2.68
C LEU A 146 9.49 9.32 2.32
N VAL A 147 8.31 8.86 1.89
CA VAL A 147 8.10 7.51 1.39
C VAL A 147 8.97 7.26 0.15
N ASN A 148 9.00 8.20 -0.80
CA ASN A 148 9.84 8.12 -2.01
C ASN A 148 11.34 7.99 -1.69
N GLY A 149 11.81 8.72 -0.70
CA GLY A 149 13.24 8.81 -0.35
C GLY A 149 13.82 7.54 0.28
N ARG A 150 13.01 6.52 0.57
CA ARG A 150 13.46 5.32 1.30
C ARG A 150 13.99 4.18 0.44
N GLY A 151 13.91 4.27 -0.89
CA GLY A 151 14.44 3.24 -1.79
C GLY A 151 13.80 1.85 -1.59
N LEU A 152 12.57 1.82 -1.10
CA LEU A 152 11.82 0.59 -0.80
C LEU A 152 11.48 -0.21 -2.08
N ASP A 153 11.54 0.42 -3.24
CA ASP A 153 11.42 -0.21 -4.55
C ASP A 153 12.51 -1.25 -4.81
N ARG A 154 13.69 -1.06 -4.23
CA ARG A 154 14.83 -1.97 -4.34
C ARG A 154 14.85 -3.07 -3.27
N ALA A 155 13.93 -2.99 -2.31
CA ALA A 155 13.81 -4.00 -1.27
C ALA A 155 13.26 -5.31 -1.86
N ASP A 156 13.78 -6.43 -1.38
CA ASP A 156 13.24 -7.76 -1.72
C ASP A 156 11.83 -7.95 -1.15
N ALA A 157 11.13 -8.99 -1.60
CA ALA A 157 9.77 -9.30 -1.17
C ALA A 157 9.67 -9.50 0.35
N ASP A 158 10.69 -10.08 0.97
CA ASP A 158 10.75 -10.30 2.42
C ASP A 158 10.84 -8.96 3.16
N SER A 159 11.69 -8.04 2.71
CA SER A 159 11.83 -6.70 3.29
C SER A 159 10.56 -5.86 3.13
N LYS A 160 9.87 -5.97 2.00
CA LYS A 160 8.55 -5.34 1.77
C LYS A 160 7.50 -5.87 2.75
N GLY A 161 7.47 -7.19 2.96
CA GLY A 161 6.58 -7.82 3.96
C GLY A 161 6.93 -7.40 5.40
N ASP A 162 8.22 -7.35 5.75
CA ASP A 162 8.66 -6.90 7.08
C ASP A 162 8.31 -5.43 7.34
N LEU A 163 8.31 -4.58 6.29
CA LEU A 163 7.82 -3.20 6.37
C LEU A 163 6.34 -3.15 6.75
N PHE A 164 5.51 -3.93 6.06
CA PHE A 164 4.09 -4.03 6.38
C PHE A 164 3.85 -4.51 7.80
N GLU A 165 4.57 -5.56 8.24
CA GLU A 165 4.47 -6.05 9.61
C GLU A 165 4.91 -5.02 10.64
N HIS A 166 5.93 -4.23 10.33
CA HIS A 166 6.38 -3.16 11.22
C HIS A 166 5.31 -2.08 11.39
N VAL A 167 4.73 -1.59 10.29
CA VAL A 167 3.63 -0.61 10.32
C VAL A 167 2.42 -1.17 11.05
N LEU A 168 1.99 -2.40 10.72
CA LEU A 168 0.89 -3.06 11.42
C LEU A 168 1.15 -3.28 12.92
N ARG A 169 2.40 -3.50 13.31
CA ARG A 169 2.77 -3.60 14.74
C ARG A 169 2.62 -2.25 15.44
N GLN A 170 2.97 -1.16 14.79
CA GLN A 170 2.75 0.19 15.34
C GLN A 170 1.25 0.48 15.52
N ILE A 171 0.40 0.08 14.56
CA ILE A 171 -1.06 0.14 14.70
C ILE A 171 -1.54 -0.63 15.94
N ARG A 172 -1.02 -1.83 16.16
CA ARG A 172 -1.40 -2.64 17.31
C ARG A 172 -0.92 -2.07 18.66
N GLN A 173 0.27 -1.48 18.67
CA GLN A 173 0.81 -0.83 19.87
C GLN A 173 0.05 0.46 20.22
N ALA A 174 -0.52 1.12 19.22
CA ALA A 174 -1.32 2.33 19.41
C ALA A 174 -2.78 2.02 19.80
N GLY A 175 -3.33 0.89 19.34
CA GLY A 175 -4.65 0.41 19.73
C GLY A 175 -4.55 -1.02 20.22
N GLU A 176 -5.05 -1.32 21.43
CA GLU A 176 -5.05 -2.65 22.07
C GLU A 176 -5.83 -3.72 21.27
N LEU A 177 -5.54 -3.87 19.99
CA LEU A 177 -6.08 -4.93 19.15
C LEU A 177 -5.24 -6.20 19.36
N GLY A 178 -5.66 -7.02 20.32
CA GLY A 178 -5.01 -8.23 20.79
C GLY A 178 -4.94 -9.39 19.78
N GLN A 179 -4.56 -9.14 18.54
CA GLN A 179 -4.24 -10.20 17.59
C GLN A 179 -2.74 -10.45 17.57
N PHE A 180 -2.32 -11.56 18.18
CA PHE A 180 -0.94 -12.04 18.09
C PHE A 180 -0.75 -12.79 16.76
N ARG A 181 0.05 -12.21 15.85
CA ARG A 181 0.50 -12.95 14.67
C ARG A 181 1.64 -13.88 15.02
N THR A 182 1.59 -15.09 14.49
CA THR A 182 2.69 -16.04 14.62
C THR A 182 3.99 -15.44 14.04
N PRO A 183 5.10 -15.41 14.80
CA PRO A 183 6.37 -14.88 14.29
C PRO A 183 6.84 -15.61 13.02
N ARG A 184 7.44 -14.89 12.07
CA ARG A 184 7.86 -15.47 10.78
C ARG A 184 8.80 -16.66 10.89
N HIS A 185 9.70 -16.67 11.87
CA HIS A 185 10.60 -17.81 12.08
C HIS A 185 9.82 -19.07 12.49
N VAL A 186 8.72 -18.92 13.24
CA VAL A 186 7.82 -20.02 13.60
C VAL A 186 7.04 -20.48 12.38
N ILE A 187 6.51 -19.54 11.56
CA ILE A 187 5.83 -19.86 10.31
C ILE A 187 6.75 -20.64 9.38
N ARG A 188 8.00 -20.19 9.19
CA ARG A 188 9.01 -20.90 8.39
C ARG A 188 9.29 -22.32 8.89
N ALA A 189 9.37 -22.48 10.21
CA ALA A 189 9.54 -23.81 10.82
C ALA A 189 8.32 -24.71 10.58
N ILE A 190 7.11 -24.18 10.72
CA ILE A 190 5.86 -24.92 10.46
C ILE A 190 5.80 -25.32 8.98
N VAL A 191 6.03 -24.37 8.05
CA VAL A 191 6.02 -24.64 6.60
C VAL A 191 7.07 -25.71 6.25
N ALA A 192 8.27 -25.64 6.82
CA ALA A 192 9.31 -26.64 6.58
C ALA A 192 8.97 -28.02 7.14
N MET A 193 8.22 -28.10 8.25
CA MET A 193 7.77 -29.38 8.83
C MET A 193 6.58 -29.98 8.08
N VAL A 194 5.65 -29.14 7.60
CA VAL A 194 4.43 -29.58 6.89
C VAL A 194 4.72 -29.88 5.43
N ASP A 195 5.71 -29.20 4.83
CA ASP A 195 6.12 -29.34 3.42
C ASP A 195 4.94 -29.28 2.44
N PRO A 196 4.11 -28.22 2.46
CA PRO A 196 2.90 -28.15 1.64
C PRO A 196 3.24 -28.16 0.15
N ARG A 197 2.46 -28.92 -0.63
CA ARG A 197 2.67 -29.08 -2.08
C ARG A 197 1.64 -28.29 -2.87
N PRO A 198 1.99 -27.86 -4.11
CA PRO A 198 1.03 -27.22 -5.00
C PRO A 198 -0.21 -28.09 -5.22
N GLY A 199 -1.38 -27.51 -4.99
CA GLY A 199 -2.68 -28.21 -5.11
C GLY A 199 -3.26 -28.72 -3.79
N GLU A 200 -2.54 -28.66 -2.69
CA GLU A 200 -3.06 -28.96 -1.36
C GLU A 200 -3.87 -27.79 -0.79
N THR A 201 -4.89 -28.11 -0.01
CA THR A 201 -5.70 -27.10 0.69
C THR A 201 -5.09 -26.81 2.06
N VAL A 202 -4.84 -25.54 2.35
CA VAL A 202 -4.33 -25.07 3.63
C VAL A 202 -5.47 -24.39 4.38
N TYR A 203 -5.66 -24.78 5.65
CA TYR A 203 -6.55 -24.11 6.59
C TYR A 203 -5.72 -23.37 7.63
N ASP A 204 -6.06 -22.09 7.88
CA ASP A 204 -5.49 -21.24 8.94
C ASP A 204 -6.56 -20.91 10.01
#